data_7d7cc30019ed5ad5f8f88bf7ce68a699
#
_entry.id   7d7cc30019ed5ad5f8f88bf7ce68a699
#
_cell.length_a   1.000
_cell.length_b   1.000
_cell.length_c   1.000
_cell.angle_alpha   90.00
_cell.angle_beta   90.00
_cell.angle_gamma   90.00
#
_symmetry.space_group_name_H-M   'P 1'
#
loop_
_entity.id
_entity.type
_entity.pdbx_description
1 polymer ?
#
loop_
_entity_poly.entity_id
_entity_poly.type
_entity_poly.pdbx_seq_one_letter_code
_entity_poly.pdbx_strand_id
1 'polypeptide(L)'
;MDLFLDYTMDVPNWGVGEGTLNFFMDYSDMGEWNSDAFVGSARKVNNIGFSGLPGIRYNYGINYSFDKYYVSLINRVIGDFRFSEEPETENGELTGGIVKAGGTQDEYSTLDLQLGADLGSMGKVTFGILNLDDVDPLPDGTGNYETYIGLYDNRGMTSYFRWRLNF
;
A
#
# COMPACT_ATOMS: atom_id res chain seq x y z
N MET A 1 -10.69 -0.34 -11.10
CA MET A 1 -10.76 1.13 -11.39
C MET A 1 -9.49 1.75 -10.86
N ASP A 2 -8.83 2.60 -11.66
CA ASP A 2 -7.64 3.32 -11.22
C ASP A 2 -7.92 4.82 -11.29
N LEU A 3 -7.52 5.55 -10.25
CA LEU A 3 -7.62 6.99 -10.15
C LEU A 3 -6.25 7.56 -9.78
N PHE A 4 -5.82 8.54 -10.55
CA PHE A 4 -4.61 9.29 -10.28
C PHE A 4 -4.98 10.77 -10.08
N LEU A 5 -4.45 11.37 -9.03
CA LEU A 5 -4.56 12.80 -8.76
C LEU A 5 -3.16 13.37 -8.52
N ASP A 6 -2.86 14.45 -9.21
CA ASP A 6 -1.62 15.22 -9.02
C ASP A 6 -1.97 16.70 -9.03
N TYR A 7 -1.51 17.41 -8.00
CA TYR A 7 -1.72 18.85 -7.87
C TYR A 7 -0.47 19.53 -7.39
N THR A 8 0.04 20.47 -8.17
CA THR A 8 1.26 21.22 -7.88
C THR A 8 0.95 22.69 -7.71
N MET A 9 1.54 23.30 -6.70
CA MET A 9 1.43 24.74 -6.44
C MET A 9 2.76 25.35 -6.02
N ASP A 10 2.97 26.60 -6.39
CA ASP A 10 4.11 27.38 -5.89
C ASP A 10 3.83 27.86 -4.47
N VAL A 11 4.84 27.79 -3.64
CA VAL A 11 4.77 28.17 -2.23
C VAL A 11 5.68 29.38 -2.02
N PRO A 12 5.14 30.50 -1.49
CA PRO A 12 5.94 31.66 -1.18
C PRO A 12 6.95 31.35 -0.06
N ASN A 13 7.96 32.19 0.08
CA ASN A 13 8.98 32.01 1.10
C ASN A 13 8.40 32.07 2.53
N TRP A 14 8.24 30.89 3.16
CA TRP A 14 7.83 30.74 4.55
C TRP A 14 9.01 30.63 5.53
N GLY A 15 10.18 31.19 5.17
CA GLY A 15 11.38 31.17 5.99
C GLY A 15 12.43 30.14 5.58
N VAL A 16 12.12 29.27 4.60
CA VAL A 16 13.05 28.27 4.04
C VAL A 16 13.35 28.44 2.55
N GLY A 17 12.77 29.48 1.92
CA GLY A 17 12.89 29.77 0.49
C GLY A 17 11.56 29.61 -0.25
N GLU A 18 11.53 30.15 -1.48
CA GLU A 18 10.44 29.85 -2.42
C GLU A 18 10.55 28.38 -2.86
N GLY A 19 9.41 27.72 -3.03
CA GLY A 19 9.40 26.31 -3.34
C GLY A 19 8.16 25.87 -4.11
N THR A 20 8.12 24.58 -4.41
CA THR A 20 6.99 23.95 -5.06
C THR A 20 6.47 22.84 -4.18
N LEU A 21 5.17 22.83 -3.92
CA LEU A 21 4.46 21.80 -3.18
C LEU A 21 3.63 20.99 -4.16
N ASN A 22 3.80 19.67 -4.11
CA ASN A 22 3.04 18.74 -4.92
C ASN A 22 2.30 17.76 -4.02
N PHE A 23 1.00 17.62 -4.23
CA PHE A 23 0.15 16.60 -3.64
C PHE A 23 -0.17 15.55 -4.70
N PHE A 24 -0.07 14.28 -4.36
CA PHE A 24 -0.45 13.22 -5.26
C PHE A 24 -1.23 12.13 -4.53
N MET A 25 -2.04 11.40 -5.30
CA MET A 25 -2.74 10.20 -4.86
C MET A 25 -2.87 9.23 -6.02
N ASP A 26 -2.46 7.99 -5.78
CA ASP A 26 -2.70 6.84 -6.65
C ASP A 26 -3.68 5.90 -5.94
N TYR A 27 -4.82 5.66 -6.52
CA TYR A 27 -5.85 4.76 -5.98
C TYR A 27 -6.14 3.66 -6.99
N SER A 28 -6.16 2.42 -6.53
CA SER A 28 -6.53 1.25 -7.33
C SER A 28 -7.58 0.42 -6.61
N ASP A 29 -8.66 0.13 -7.35
CA ASP A 29 -9.72 -0.79 -6.95
C ASP A 29 -9.81 -1.90 -7.99
N MET A 30 -9.49 -3.12 -7.59
CA MET A 30 -9.42 -4.29 -8.47
C MET A 30 -10.80 -4.83 -8.88
N GLY A 31 -11.88 -4.44 -8.22
CA GLY A 31 -13.25 -4.82 -8.56
C GLY A 31 -13.51 -6.32 -8.47
N GLU A 32 -13.15 -7.09 -9.49
CA GLU A 32 -13.45 -8.52 -9.57
C GLU A 32 -12.27 -9.35 -10.12
N TRP A 33 -12.03 -10.48 -9.48
CA TRP A 33 -11.22 -11.57 -9.99
C TRP A 33 -11.93 -12.89 -9.75
N ASN A 34 -12.64 -13.36 -10.76
CA ASN A 34 -13.47 -14.56 -10.65
C ASN A 34 -12.70 -15.84 -11.01
N SER A 35 -12.81 -16.86 -10.17
CA SER A 35 -12.33 -18.21 -10.42
C SER A 35 -13.49 -19.21 -10.36
N ASP A 36 -13.27 -20.43 -10.90
CA ASP A 36 -14.22 -21.51 -10.69
C ASP A 36 -14.17 -21.94 -9.21
N ALA A 37 -15.34 -22.14 -8.58
CA ALA A 37 -15.40 -22.60 -7.19
C ALA A 37 -14.68 -23.95 -7.01
N PHE A 38 -14.73 -24.82 -8.04
CA PHE A 38 -13.94 -26.04 -8.19
C PHE A 38 -13.86 -26.39 -9.68
N VAL A 39 -12.95 -27.27 -10.04
CA VAL A 39 -12.75 -27.68 -11.45
C VAL A 39 -14.05 -28.24 -12.06
N GLY A 40 -14.52 -27.59 -13.12
CA GLY A 40 -15.76 -27.92 -13.81
C GLY A 40 -17.03 -27.30 -13.21
N SER A 41 -16.91 -26.44 -12.20
CA SER A 41 -18.05 -25.72 -11.62
C SER A 41 -18.54 -24.63 -12.56
N ALA A 42 -19.86 -24.51 -12.71
CA ALA A 42 -20.48 -23.34 -13.34
C ALA A 42 -20.50 -22.13 -12.41
N ARG A 43 -20.24 -22.33 -11.11
CA ARG A 43 -20.21 -21.28 -10.10
C ARG A 43 -18.87 -20.56 -10.13
N LYS A 44 -18.93 -19.22 -10.19
CA LYS A 44 -17.76 -18.35 -10.05
C LYS A 44 -17.68 -17.79 -8.64
N VAL A 45 -16.47 -17.63 -8.14
CA VAL A 45 -16.17 -16.99 -6.86
C VAL A 45 -15.31 -15.77 -7.14
N ASN A 46 -15.70 -14.63 -6.64
CA ASN A 46 -14.86 -13.45 -6.67
C ASN A 46 -13.85 -13.54 -5.52
N ASN A 47 -12.56 -13.55 -5.86
CA ASN A 47 -11.48 -13.68 -4.88
C ASN A 47 -11.02 -12.32 -4.32
N ILE A 48 -11.47 -11.21 -4.91
CA ILE A 48 -11.09 -9.88 -4.42
C ILE A 48 -11.78 -9.60 -3.08
N GLY A 49 -10.99 -9.07 -2.15
CA GLY A 49 -11.44 -8.83 -0.77
C GLY A 49 -11.32 -10.06 0.16
N PHE A 50 -10.57 -11.10 -0.28
CA PHE A 50 -10.37 -12.32 0.51
C PHE A 50 -8.90 -12.77 0.52
N SER A 51 -8.51 -13.47 1.59
CA SER A 51 -7.27 -14.27 1.68
C SER A 51 -6.01 -13.56 1.16
N GLY A 52 -5.78 -12.33 1.57
CA GLY A 52 -4.59 -11.56 1.18
C GLY A 52 -4.69 -10.89 -0.19
N LEU A 53 -5.89 -10.81 -0.76
CA LEU A 53 -6.19 -10.08 -1.99
C LEU A 53 -7.09 -8.87 -1.69
N PRO A 54 -6.56 -7.79 -1.09
CA PRO A 54 -7.34 -6.59 -0.82
C PRO A 54 -7.85 -5.99 -2.12
N GLY A 55 -9.11 -5.58 -2.13
CA GLY A 55 -9.73 -4.94 -3.30
C GLY A 55 -9.17 -3.55 -3.58
N ILE A 56 -8.79 -2.85 -2.51
CA ILE A 56 -8.38 -1.45 -2.57
C ILE A 56 -6.93 -1.31 -2.12
N ARG A 57 -6.15 -0.55 -2.88
CA ARG A 57 -4.83 -0.06 -2.51
C ARG A 57 -4.68 1.38 -2.95
N TYR A 58 -4.06 2.20 -2.11
CA TYR A 58 -3.78 3.57 -2.49
C TYR A 58 -2.53 4.11 -1.81
N ASN A 59 -1.90 5.04 -2.50
CA ASN A 59 -0.79 5.81 -1.96
C ASN A 59 -1.16 7.28 -2.09
N TYR A 60 -0.81 8.08 -1.11
CA TYR A 60 -0.93 9.52 -1.20
C TYR A 60 0.25 10.18 -0.51
N GLY A 61 0.58 11.37 -0.94
CA GLY A 61 1.72 12.03 -0.35
C GLY A 61 1.87 13.49 -0.73
N ILE A 62 2.92 14.04 -0.16
CA ILE A 62 3.32 15.43 -0.33
C ILE A 62 4.80 15.45 -0.68
N ASN A 63 5.14 16.16 -1.75
CA ASN A 63 6.51 16.48 -2.12
C ASN A 63 6.71 17.99 -2.00
N TYR A 64 7.70 18.43 -1.25
CA TYR A 64 8.10 19.82 -1.17
C TYR A 64 9.53 19.98 -1.68
N SER A 65 9.71 20.82 -2.68
CA SER A 65 11.02 21.12 -3.27
C SER A 65 11.31 22.62 -3.10
N PHE A 66 12.49 22.94 -2.59
CA PHE A 66 12.97 24.31 -2.44
C PHE A 66 14.47 24.38 -2.68
N ASP A 67 14.91 25.33 -3.49
CA ASP A 67 16.31 25.46 -3.93
C ASP A 67 16.83 24.12 -4.46
N LYS A 68 17.82 23.53 -3.84
CA LYS A 68 18.40 22.24 -4.17
C LYS A 68 17.88 21.07 -3.32
N TYR A 69 17.00 21.33 -2.37
CA TYR A 69 16.50 20.34 -1.41
C TYR A 69 15.10 19.87 -1.78
N TYR A 70 14.78 18.65 -1.37
CA TYR A 70 13.42 18.15 -1.39
C TYR A 70 13.10 17.29 -0.16
N VAL A 71 11.83 17.31 0.22
CA VAL A 71 11.24 16.48 1.26
C VAL A 71 10.04 15.78 0.67
N SER A 72 9.87 14.50 0.93
CA SER A 72 8.72 13.71 0.49
C SER A 72 8.18 12.91 1.66
N LEU A 73 6.87 12.99 1.88
CA LEU A 73 6.12 12.14 2.80
C LEU A 73 5.09 11.37 1.98
N ILE A 74 5.12 10.05 2.10
CA ILE A 74 4.25 9.15 1.33
C ILE A 74 3.58 8.19 2.30
N ASN A 75 2.26 8.17 2.32
CA ASN A 75 1.49 7.15 3.00
C ASN A 75 1.07 6.06 2.02
N ARG A 76 1.30 4.80 2.37
CA ARG A 76 0.91 3.62 1.59
C ARG A 76 -0.15 2.87 2.34
N VAL A 77 -1.26 2.57 1.67
CA VAL A 77 -2.40 1.93 2.30
C VAL A 77 -2.81 0.69 1.52
N ILE A 78 -3.00 -0.38 2.27
CA ILE A 78 -3.58 -1.64 1.81
C ILE A 78 -4.92 -1.77 2.51
N GLY A 79 -6.01 -1.80 1.76
CA GLY A 79 -7.36 -1.87 2.28
C GLY A 79 -7.64 -3.16 3.03
N ASP A 80 -8.71 -3.17 3.76
CA ASP A 80 -9.20 -4.33 4.50
C ASP A 80 -9.61 -5.49 3.57
N PHE A 81 -9.58 -6.70 4.10
CA PHE A 81 -10.05 -7.89 3.42
C PHE A 81 -10.47 -8.97 4.43
N ARG A 82 -11.18 -10.00 3.97
CA ARG A 82 -11.64 -11.10 4.79
C ARG A 82 -10.65 -12.26 4.76
N PHE A 83 -10.57 -13.02 5.85
CA PHE A 83 -9.62 -14.13 5.95
C PHE A 83 -9.98 -15.33 5.04
N SER A 84 -11.24 -15.74 5.04
CA SER A 84 -11.71 -16.84 4.20
C SER A 84 -13.21 -16.81 3.98
N GLU A 85 -13.67 -17.47 2.92
CA GLU A 85 -15.06 -17.87 2.76
C GLU A 85 -15.13 -19.40 2.92
N GLU A 86 -15.97 -19.87 3.83
CA GLU A 86 -16.29 -21.28 3.92
C GLU A 86 -17.61 -21.55 3.21
N PRO A 87 -17.75 -22.69 2.51
CA PRO A 87 -19.03 -23.06 1.95
C PRO A 87 -20.04 -23.28 3.07
N GLU A 88 -21.23 -22.69 2.90
CA GLU A 88 -22.33 -22.92 3.82
C GLU A 88 -22.75 -24.38 3.79
N THR A 89 -22.80 -25.01 4.96
CA THR A 89 -23.29 -26.36 5.11
C THR A 89 -24.49 -26.40 6.06
N GLU A 90 -25.53 -27.07 5.64
CA GLU A 90 -26.68 -27.41 6.50
C GLU A 90 -26.77 -28.94 6.60
N ASN A 91 -26.74 -29.48 7.83
CA ASN A 91 -26.71 -30.91 8.10
C ASN A 91 -25.57 -31.68 7.39
N GLY A 92 -24.44 -31.00 7.11
CA GLY A 92 -23.28 -31.57 6.42
C GLY A 92 -23.39 -31.58 4.88
N GLU A 93 -24.45 -31.05 4.31
CA GLU A 93 -24.60 -30.88 2.87
C GLU A 93 -24.33 -29.42 2.47
N LEU A 94 -23.68 -29.21 1.32
CA LEU A 94 -23.42 -27.86 0.77
C LEU A 94 -24.72 -27.23 0.27
N THR A 95 -25.15 -26.15 0.89
CA THR A 95 -26.36 -25.41 0.48
C THR A 95 -26.12 -24.48 -0.71
N GLY A 96 -24.87 -24.33 -1.14
CA GLY A 96 -24.48 -23.41 -2.20
C GLY A 96 -24.32 -21.96 -1.76
N GLY A 97 -24.57 -21.67 -0.50
CA GLY A 97 -24.23 -20.41 0.14
C GLY A 97 -22.75 -20.34 0.52
N ILE A 98 -22.31 -19.19 0.95
CA ILE A 98 -20.99 -18.95 1.52
C ILE A 98 -21.18 -18.37 2.90
N VAL A 99 -20.74 -19.08 3.93
CA VAL A 99 -20.61 -18.53 5.28
C VAL A 99 -19.29 -17.78 5.34
N LYS A 100 -19.35 -16.57 5.81
CA LYS A 100 -18.16 -15.80 6.12
C LYS A 100 -17.53 -16.37 7.39
N ALA A 101 -16.65 -17.33 7.23
CA ALA A 101 -15.84 -17.81 8.34
C ALA A 101 -14.59 -16.96 8.47
N GLY A 102 -14.24 -16.64 9.69
CA GLY A 102 -13.07 -15.82 10.00
C GLY A 102 -13.38 -14.32 10.07
N GLY A 103 -12.46 -13.59 10.63
CA GLY A 103 -12.54 -12.13 10.81
C GLY A 103 -12.23 -11.36 9.54
N THR A 104 -12.20 -10.06 9.70
CA THR A 104 -11.69 -9.10 8.71
C THR A 104 -10.28 -8.74 9.11
N GLN A 105 -9.38 -8.68 8.15
CA GLN A 105 -8.08 -8.06 8.29
C GLN A 105 -8.28 -6.56 8.13
N ASP A 106 -7.85 -5.80 9.11
CA ASP A 106 -7.97 -4.34 9.10
C ASP A 106 -7.07 -3.71 8.01
N GLU A 107 -7.38 -2.49 7.65
CA GLU A 107 -6.52 -1.67 6.80
C GLU A 107 -5.12 -1.55 7.40
N TYR A 108 -4.11 -1.68 6.55
CA TYR A 108 -2.70 -1.53 6.90
C TYR A 108 -2.12 -0.30 6.22
N SER A 109 -1.47 0.55 7.00
CA SER A 109 -0.92 1.81 6.53
C SER A 109 0.49 2.03 7.06
N THR A 110 1.40 2.52 6.21
CA THR A 110 2.77 2.89 6.57
C THR A 110 3.14 4.24 6.00
N LEU A 111 3.93 5.00 6.74
CA LEU A 111 4.44 6.31 6.34
C LEU A 111 5.91 6.22 5.93
N ASP A 112 6.25 6.73 4.76
CA ASP A 112 7.62 6.84 4.26
C ASP A 112 8.07 8.30 4.25
N LEU A 113 9.32 8.54 4.64
CA LEU A 113 9.98 9.85 4.57
C LEU A 113 11.18 9.77 3.62
N GLN A 114 11.32 10.75 2.74
CA GLN A 114 12.54 10.97 1.97
C GLN A 114 13.01 12.42 2.10
N LEU A 115 14.32 12.58 2.25
CA LEU A 115 15.01 13.86 2.25
C LEU A 115 16.11 13.80 1.19
N GLY A 116 16.28 14.84 0.40
CA GLY A 116 17.35 14.82 -0.59
C GLY A 116 17.84 16.20 -1.00
N ALA A 117 18.98 16.17 -1.69
CA ALA A 117 19.59 17.38 -2.24
C ALA A 117 20.22 17.09 -3.61
N ASP A 118 20.08 18.05 -4.51
CA ASP A 118 20.82 18.10 -5.78
C ASP A 118 22.11 18.92 -5.56
N LEU A 119 23.26 18.25 -5.60
CA LEU A 119 24.58 18.86 -5.37
C LEU A 119 25.24 19.29 -6.70
N GLY A 120 24.47 19.41 -7.77
CA GLY A 120 24.96 19.79 -9.10
C GLY A 120 25.92 18.75 -9.67
N SER A 121 27.16 19.15 -9.94
CA SER A 121 28.20 18.25 -10.50
C SER A 121 28.58 17.08 -9.58
N MET A 122 28.31 17.19 -8.28
CA MET A 122 28.52 16.10 -7.32
C MET A 122 27.37 15.08 -7.27
N GLY A 123 26.31 15.31 -8.10
CA GLY A 123 25.16 14.41 -8.19
C GLY A 123 24.05 14.67 -7.18
N LYS A 124 23.22 13.67 -6.95
CA LYS A 124 22.06 13.75 -6.04
C LYS A 124 22.23 12.82 -4.85
N VAL A 125 21.94 13.30 -3.67
CA VAL A 125 21.90 12.51 -2.45
C VAL A 125 20.45 12.38 -1.96
N THR A 126 20.11 11.21 -1.44
CA THR A 126 18.82 10.92 -0.84
C THR A 126 19.03 10.10 0.43
N PHE A 127 18.40 10.52 1.50
CA PHE A 127 18.21 9.72 2.70
C PHE A 127 16.72 9.41 2.82
N GLY A 128 16.36 8.16 3.11
CA GLY A 128 14.98 7.76 3.27
C GLY A 128 14.78 6.82 4.43
N ILE A 129 13.58 6.89 4.99
CA ILE A 129 13.06 5.97 6.00
C ILE A 129 11.75 5.42 5.47
N LEU A 130 11.68 4.12 5.30
CA LEU A 130 10.47 3.38 4.98
C LEU A 130 9.82 2.94 6.28
N ASN A 131 8.50 2.99 6.35
CA ASN A 131 7.73 2.67 7.55
C ASN A 131 8.23 3.47 8.77
N LEU A 132 8.18 4.80 8.68
CA LEU A 132 8.67 5.73 9.71
C LEU A 132 7.96 5.56 11.05
N ASP A 133 6.72 5.17 11.02
CA ASP A 133 5.84 4.90 12.16
C ASP A 133 6.05 3.49 12.76
N ASP A 134 6.94 2.68 12.16
CA ASP A 134 7.33 1.33 12.61
C ASP A 134 6.14 0.40 12.88
N VAL A 135 5.15 0.46 11.97
CA VAL A 135 3.95 -0.36 12.06
C VAL A 135 4.30 -1.81 11.74
N ASP A 136 3.98 -2.71 12.66
CA ASP A 136 4.15 -4.14 12.42
C ASP A 136 3.17 -4.67 11.38
N PRO A 137 3.58 -5.62 10.52
CA PRO A 137 2.67 -6.28 9.61
C PRO A 137 1.57 -7.01 10.36
N LEU A 138 0.36 -6.94 9.84
CA LEU A 138 -0.78 -7.57 10.46
C LEU A 138 -0.67 -9.11 10.38
N PRO A 139 -1.05 -9.84 11.44
CA PRO A 139 -0.96 -11.30 11.47
C PRO A 139 -1.90 -11.94 10.45
N ASP A 140 -1.50 -13.09 9.89
CA ASP A 140 -2.39 -13.92 9.10
C ASP A 140 -3.47 -14.55 9.98
N GLY A 141 -4.73 -14.12 9.81
CA GLY A 141 -5.86 -14.62 10.57
C GLY A 141 -6.21 -16.09 10.32
N THR A 142 -5.61 -16.72 9.32
CA THR A 142 -5.77 -18.17 9.09
C THR A 142 -4.91 -19.02 10.02
N GLY A 143 -3.92 -18.38 10.69
CA GLY A 143 -2.98 -19.05 11.61
C GLY A 143 -1.93 -19.93 10.93
N ASN A 144 -1.83 -19.90 9.60
CA ASN A 144 -0.84 -20.67 8.87
C ASN A 144 0.53 -20.01 8.82
N TYR A 145 0.55 -18.67 8.88
CA TYR A 145 1.76 -17.84 8.83
C TYR A 145 1.65 -16.71 9.85
N GLU A 146 2.78 -16.14 10.24
CA GLU A 146 2.81 -14.97 11.11
C GLU A 146 2.17 -13.74 10.45
N THR A 147 2.27 -13.66 9.11
CA THR A 147 1.72 -12.56 8.31
C THR A 147 1.49 -13.02 6.87
N TYR A 148 0.70 -12.26 6.08
CA TYR A 148 0.52 -12.53 4.65
C TYR A 148 1.79 -12.25 3.86
N ILE A 149 2.48 -13.33 3.47
CA ILE A 149 3.74 -13.28 2.71
C ILE A 149 3.51 -12.58 1.36
N GLY A 150 4.33 -11.56 1.08
CA GLY A 150 4.26 -10.79 -0.17
C GLY A 150 3.20 -9.69 -0.21
N LEU A 151 2.36 -9.58 0.82
CA LEU A 151 1.42 -8.47 0.96
C LEU A 151 2.04 -7.32 1.75
N TYR A 152 2.68 -7.62 2.87
CA TYR A 152 3.31 -6.67 3.78
C TYR A 152 4.83 -6.73 3.71
N ASP A 153 5.48 -5.60 4.02
CA ASP A 153 6.92 -5.57 4.23
C ASP A 153 7.25 -5.89 5.69
N ASN A 154 7.86 -7.05 5.92
CA ASN A 154 8.14 -7.56 7.26
C ASN A 154 9.44 -7.00 7.86
N ARG A 155 10.09 -6.03 7.21
CA ARG A 155 11.36 -5.49 7.69
C ARG A 155 11.21 -4.46 8.81
N GLY A 156 9.98 -3.96 9.07
CA GLY A 156 9.75 -2.85 9.97
C GLY A 156 10.35 -1.53 9.43
N MET A 157 10.66 -0.62 10.32
CA MET A 157 11.30 0.64 9.95
C MET A 157 12.68 0.39 9.33
N THR A 158 12.89 0.87 8.11
CA THR A 158 14.13 0.66 7.37
C THR A 158 14.65 1.98 6.82
N SER A 159 15.91 2.32 7.13
CA SER A 159 16.56 3.50 6.56
C SER A 159 17.50 3.15 5.42
N TYR A 160 17.64 4.05 4.46
CA TYR A 160 18.58 3.91 3.37
C TYR A 160 19.23 5.25 3.01
N PHE A 161 20.42 5.16 2.43
CA PHE A 161 21.13 6.28 1.82
C PHE A 161 21.43 5.93 0.35
N ARG A 162 21.21 6.89 -0.55
CA ARG A 162 21.52 6.77 -1.97
C ARG A 162 22.28 7.99 -2.44
N TRP A 163 23.38 7.74 -3.13
CA TRP A 163 24.11 8.77 -3.84
C TRP A 163 24.17 8.41 -5.33
N ARG A 164 23.66 9.29 -6.18
CA ARG A 164 23.66 9.13 -7.63
C ARG A 164 24.60 10.17 -8.23
N LEU A 165 25.69 9.68 -8.85
CA LEU A 165 26.63 10.49 -9.60
C LEU A 165 26.22 10.52 -11.07
N ASN A 166 26.37 11.70 -11.72
CA ASN A 166 26.24 11.85 -13.17
C ASN A 166 27.66 12.09 -13.71
N PHE A 167 28.11 11.21 -14.60
CA PHE A 167 29.42 11.30 -15.27
C PHE A 167 29.24 11.85 -16.67
#